data_3180e3cc639b13254e8bec91be8ae8de
#
_entry.id   3180e3cc639b13254e8bec91be8ae8de
#
_cell.length_a   1.000
_cell.length_b   1.000
_cell.length_c   1.000
_cell.angle_alpha   90.00
_cell.angle_beta   90.00
_cell.angle_gamma   90.00
#
_symmetry.space_group_name_H-M   'P 1'
#
loop_
_entity.id
_entity.type
_entity.pdbx_description
1 polymer ?
#
loop_
_entity_poly.entity_id
_entity_poly.type
_entity_poly.pdbx_seq_one_letter_code
_entity_poly.pdbx_strand_id
1 'polypeptide(L)' 'MNVFETIKAAVPMREAAEHYGLRVLPNGMACCPFHEDHHPSLKLNEDYFFCFGCGVHGDVIDFTAKLWD' A
#
# COMPACT_ATOMS: atom_id res chain seq x y z
N MET A 1 -6.35 22.49 4.05
CA MET A 1 -5.68 21.20 3.84
C MET A 1 -6.72 20.09 3.88
N ASN A 2 -6.77 19.25 2.88
CA ASN A 2 -7.70 18.14 2.89
C ASN A 2 -7.04 16.87 3.48
N VAL A 3 -7.85 15.86 3.78
CA VAL A 3 -7.36 14.66 4.45
C VAL A 3 -6.38 13.87 3.57
N PHE A 4 -6.55 13.89 2.26
CA PHE A 4 -5.67 13.18 1.35
C PHE A 4 -4.27 13.79 1.30
N GLU A 5 -4.18 15.10 1.34
CA GLU A 5 -2.89 15.78 1.40
C GLU A 5 -2.18 15.49 2.71
N THR A 6 -2.91 15.44 3.81
CA THR A 6 -2.36 15.09 5.12
C THR A 6 -1.80 13.65 5.09
N ILE A 7 -2.53 12.69 4.55
CA ILE A 7 -2.08 11.32 4.45
C ILE A 7 -0.82 11.24 3.58
N LYS A 8 -0.84 11.86 2.42
CA LYS A 8 0.28 11.80 1.48
C LYS A 8 1.55 12.44 2.05
N ALA A 9 1.40 13.52 2.81
CA ALA A 9 2.55 14.24 3.36
C ALA A 9 3.07 13.64 4.67
N ALA A 10 2.18 13.09 5.50
CA ALA A 10 2.50 12.69 6.87
C ALA A 10 2.61 11.19 7.07
N VAL A 11 2.04 10.37 6.19
CA VAL A 11 1.97 8.92 6.37
C VAL A 11 2.64 8.21 5.20
N PRO A 12 3.84 7.63 5.42
CA PRO A 12 4.48 6.80 4.40
C PRO A 12 3.62 5.61 4.01
N MET A 13 3.81 5.11 2.79
CA MET A 13 3.05 3.98 2.25
C MET A 13 3.07 2.77 3.19
N ARG A 14 4.23 2.47 3.77
CA ARG A 14 4.38 1.34 4.70
C ARG A 14 3.47 1.49 5.92
N GLU A 15 3.45 2.68 6.52
CA GLU A 15 2.60 2.93 7.69
C GLU A 15 1.12 2.86 7.33
N ALA A 16 0.75 3.36 6.16
CA ALA A 16 -0.63 3.25 5.70
C ALA A 16 -1.04 1.79 5.57
N ALA A 17 -0.18 0.96 4.98
CA ALA A 17 -0.45 -0.46 4.81
C ALA A 17 -0.60 -1.16 6.17
N GLU A 18 0.30 -0.89 7.10
CA GLU A 18 0.25 -1.47 8.43
C GLU A 18 -1.00 -1.03 9.19
N HIS A 19 -1.40 0.22 9.02
CA HIS A 19 -2.62 0.75 9.63
C HIS A 19 -3.86 -0.02 9.17
N TYR A 20 -3.88 -0.49 7.92
CA TYR A 20 -4.98 -1.28 7.38
C TYR A 20 -4.82 -2.79 7.62
N GLY A 21 -3.84 -3.17 8.43
CA GLY A 21 -3.69 -4.56 8.86
C GLY A 21 -2.79 -5.41 7.98
N LEU A 22 -2.09 -4.83 7.02
CA LEU A 22 -1.14 -5.58 6.20
C LEU A 22 0.14 -5.82 6.99
N ARG A 23 0.69 -7.02 6.85
CA ARG A 23 1.96 -7.36 7.45
C ARG A 23 3.08 -7.02 6.47
N VAL A 24 3.78 -5.93 6.74
CA VAL A 24 4.87 -5.47 5.87
C VAL A 24 6.19 -6.03 6.36
N LEU A 25 6.89 -6.73 5.48
CA LEU A 25 8.20 -7.31 5.79
C LEU A 25 9.29 -6.22 5.83
N PRO A 26 10.44 -6.49 6.47
CA PRO A 26 11.52 -5.50 6.54
C PRO A 26 11.99 -4.99 5.18
N ASN A 27 11.85 -5.80 4.12
CA ASN A 27 12.25 -5.39 2.77
C ASN A 27 11.18 -4.57 2.04
N GLY A 28 10.07 -4.22 2.72
CA GLY A 28 9.00 -3.44 2.11
C GLY A 28 7.99 -4.24 1.32
N MET A 29 8.08 -5.56 1.37
CA MET A 29 7.15 -6.43 0.66
C MET A 29 6.00 -6.86 1.56
N ALA A 30 4.84 -7.14 0.95
CA ALA A 30 3.67 -7.64 1.66
C ALA A 30 2.83 -8.49 0.72
N CYS A 31 1.92 -9.28 1.28
CA CYS A 31 0.92 -9.96 0.47
C CYS A 31 -0.10 -8.93 -0.01
N CYS A 32 -0.42 -8.98 -1.30
CA CYS A 32 -1.32 -8.01 -1.91
C CYS A 32 -2.76 -8.22 -1.44
N PRO A 33 -3.44 -7.18 -0.93
CA PRO A 33 -4.83 -7.30 -0.49
C PRO A 33 -5.85 -7.25 -1.63
N PHE A 34 -5.40 -6.96 -2.85
CA PHE A 34 -6.29 -6.75 -3.99
C PHE A 34 -6.51 -8.00 -4.83
N HIS A 35 -5.84 -9.10 -4.49
CA HIS A 35 -6.05 -10.41 -5.09
C HIS A 35 -5.65 -11.48 -4.10
N GLU A 36 -6.00 -12.73 -4.38
CA GLU A 36 -5.58 -13.85 -3.55
C GLU A 36 -4.07 -14.05 -3.71
N ASP A 37 -3.32 -13.81 -2.65
CA ASP A 37 -1.86 -13.77 -2.70
C ASP A 37 -1.28 -14.59 -1.57
N HIS A 38 -0.53 -15.64 -1.91
CA HIS A 38 0.09 -16.54 -0.95
C HIS A 38 1.58 -16.24 -0.74
N HIS A 39 2.12 -15.32 -1.52
CA HIS A 39 3.52 -14.91 -1.44
C HIS A 39 3.60 -13.39 -1.47
N PRO A 40 4.55 -12.78 -0.73
CA PRO A 40 4.69 -11.33 -0.77
C PRO A 40 5.06 -10.87 -2.17
N SER A 41 4.12 -10.27 -2.87
CA SER A 41 4.31 -9.75 -4.22
C SER A 41 4.02 -8.26 -4.33
N LEU A 42 3.51 -7.64 -3.26
CA LEU A 42 3.26 -6.21 -3.22
C LEU A 42 4.50 -5.49 -2.68
N LYS A 43 5.06 -4.59 -3.49
CA LYS A 43 6.18 -3.76 -3.07
C LYS A 43 5.67 -2.40 -2.61
N LEU A 44 6.01 -2.02 -1.39
CA LEU A 44 5.64 -0.74 -0.82
C LEU A 44 6.86 0.17 -0.79
N ASN A 45 6.83 1.22 -1.59
CA ASN A 45 7.86 2.25 -1.61
C ASN A 45 7.39 3.46 -0.81
N GLU A 46 8.23 4.48 -0.68
CA GLU A 46 7.91 5.63 0.15
C GLU A 46 6.63 6.34 -0.31
N ASP A 47 6.48 6.50 -1.61
CA ASP A 47 5.40 7.30 -2.19
C ASP A 47 4.54 6.54 -3.20
N TYR A 48 4.80 5.25 -3.43
CA TYR A 48 3.99 4.45 -4.35
C TYR A 48 4.06 2.96 -4.00
N PHE A 49 3.12 2.21 -4.55
CA PHE A 49 3.11 0.76 -4.41
C PHE A 49 3.00 0.10 -5.78
N PHE A 50 3.46 -1.13 -5.88
CA PHE A 50 3.35 -1.92 -7.09
C PHE A 50 3.24 -3.40 -6.72
N CYS A 51 2.27 -4.10 -7.29
CA CYS A 51 2.11 -5.54 -7.09
C CYS A 51 2.62 -6.30 -8.30
N PHE A 52 3.65 -7.11 -8.10
CA PHE A 52 4.20 -7.94 -9.18
C PHE A 52 3.30 -9.10 -9.55
N GLY A 53 2.34 -9.44 -8.70
CA GLY A 53 1.39 -10.52 -8.96
C GLY A 53 0.23 -10.12 -9.86
N CYS A 54 -0.38 -8.97 -9.61
CA CYS A 54 -1.57 -8.53 -10.36
C CYS A 54 -1.38 -7.22 -11.11
N GLY A 55 -0.23 -6.54 -10.95
CA GLY A 55 0.07 -5.32 -11.68
C GLY A 55 -0.56 -4.05 -11.13
N VAL A 56 -1.30 -4.12 -10.03
CA VAL A 56 -1.89 -2.93 -9.44
C VAL A 56 -0.78 -2.02 -8.90
N HIS A 57 -0.96 -0.71 -9.07
CA HIS A 57 0.02 0.28 -8.64
C HIS A 57 -0.65 1.63 -8.40
N GLY A 58 0.06 2.52 -7.74
CA GLY A 58 -0.42 3.86 -7.47
C GLY A 58 0.31 4.49 -6.29
N ASP A 59 -0.17 5.66 -5.84
CA ASP A 59 0.37 6.33 -4.66
C ASP A 59 -0.46 5.94 -3.41
N VAL A 60 -0.19 6.59 -2.28
CA VAL A 60 -0.86 6.29 -1.02
C VAL A 60 -2.36 6.59 -1.10
N ILE A 61 -2.75 7.58 -1.90
CA ILE A 61 -4.16 7.91 -2.09
C ILE A 61 -4.86 6.78 -2.84
N ASP A 62 -4.25 6.30 -3.92
CA ASP A 62 -4.77 5.17 -4.70
C ASP A 62 -4.87 3.91 -3.84
N PHE A 63 -3.86 3.66 -3.02
CA PHE A 63 -3.82 2.52 -2.13
C PHE A 63 -4.99 2.55 -1.15
N THR A 64 -5.19 3.69 -0.50
CA THR A 64 -6.26 3.88 0.46
C THR A 64 -7.63 3.73 -0.20
N ALA A 65 -7.82 4.34 -1.36
CA ALA A 65 -9.07 4.26 -2.10
C ALA A 65 -9.41 2.82 -2.47
N LYS A 66 -8.44 2.05 -2.90
CA LYS A 66 -8.65 0.64 -3.28
C LYS A 66 -9.01 -0.22 -2.07
N LEU A 67 -8.43 0.06 -0.91
CA LEU A 67 -8.74 -0.69 0.31
C LEU A 67 -10.14 -0.40 0.84
N TRP A 68 -10.67 0.77 0.56
CA TRP A 68 -12.01 1.15 0.98
C TRP A 68 -13.10 0.69 0.01
N ASP A 69 -12.74 0.29 -1.15
CA ASP A 69 -13.69 -0.14 -2.18
C ASP A 69 -14.18 -1.60 -1.92
#